data_a2a027e24570d10e9e79f6f1eafed073
#
_entry.id   a2a027e24570d10e9e79f6f1eafed073
#
_cell.length_a   1.000
_cell.length_b   1.000
_cell.length_c   1.000
_cell.angle_alpha   90.00
_cell.angle_beta   90.00
_cell.angle_gamma   90.00
#
_symmetry.space_group_name_H-M   'P 1'
#
loop_
_entity.id
_entity.type
_entity.pdbx_description
1 polymer ?
#
loop_
_entity_poly.entity_id
_entity_poly.type
_entity_poly.pdbx_seq_one_letter_code
_entity_poly.pdbx_strand_id
1 'polypeptide(L)'
;MLFWINAFIMGMSQFVIGASACIWYFEVNSDTGGKGVVGRAMWWGFRYHMGSVAFGAFLIAVCQMLRFLFEYYRRKIQCLPKNPVVKCLLCYTAYLLWLLEKCVKFITKNAYIQVALANTFFCKAAWNAFALILMNVARFGWLHTIGSILNWFGVCLVAGLNGFGAYIALTNIDEFKETVTQPFIPAVIVILMSFVIVKAFLSIFSYSLDAIL
;
A
#
# COMPACT_ATOMS: atom_id res chain seq x y z
N MET A 1 6.26 3.14 -19.80
CA MET A 1 4.97 2.43 -19.89
C MET A 1 4.75 1.52 -18.69
N LEU A 2 5.63 0.58 -18.34
CA LEU A 2 5.42 -0.38 -17.23
C LEU A 2 5.15 0.29 -15.88
N PHE A 3 5.88 1.35 -15.51
CA PHE A 3 5.65 2.08 -14.26
C PHE A 3 4.24 2.67 -14.17
N TRP A 4 3.73 3.20 -15.28
CA TRP A 4 2.38 3.79 -15.30
C TRP A 4 1.29 2.72 -15.19
N ILE A 5 1.42 1.60 -15.91
CA ILE A 5 0.46 0.49 -15.84
C ILE A 5 0.41 -0.07 -14.40
N ASN A 6 1.59 -0.32 -13.79
CA ASN A 6 1.67 -0.79 -12.42
C ASN A 6 1.04 0.22 -11.43
N ALA A 7 1.38 1.52 -11.55
CA ALA A 7 0.81 2.56 -10.72
C ALA A 7 -0.70 2.70 -10.92
N PHE A 8 -1.22 2.49 -12.14
CA PHE A 8 -2.65 2.53 -12.44
C PHE A 8 -3.41 1.36 -11.80
N ILE A 9 -2.89 0.13 -11.92
CA ILE A 9 -3.50 -1.05 -11.28
C ILE A 9 -3.55 -0.87 -9.76
N MET A 10 -2.45 -0.42 -9.16
CA MET A 10 -2.39 -0.14 -7.72
C MET A 10 -3.32 1.01 -7.31
N GLY A 11 -3.40 2.07 -8.11
CA GLY A 11 -4.29 3.21 -7.88
C GLY A 11 -5.76 2.81 -7.97
N MET A 12 -6.13 1.97 -8.96
CA MET A 12 -7.49 1.47 -9.09
C MET A 12 -7.89 0.58 -7.91
N SER A 13 -7.01 -0.31 -7.45
CA SER A 13 -7.30 -1.12 -6.25
C SER A 13 -7.45 -0.26 -5.00
N GLN A 14 -6.61 0.76 -4.80
CA GLN A 14 -6.74 1.70 -3.68
C GLN A 14 -8.06 2.48 -3.74
N PHE A 15 -8.45 2.96 -4.92
CA PHE A 15 -9.73 3.63 -5.13
C PHE A 15 -10.91 2.72 -4.78
N VAL A 16 -10.93 1.48 -5.31
CA VAL A 16 -12.02 0.53 -5.08
C VAL A 16 -12.13 0.17 -3.60
N ILE A 17 -11.02 -0.07 -2.90
CA ILE A 17 -11.03 -0.37 -1.46
C ILE A 17 -11.58 0.83 -0.67
N GLY A 18 -11.06 2.04 -0.93
CA GLY A 18 -11.52 3.26 -0.27
C GLY A 18 -12.99 3.56 -0.54
N ALA A 19 -13.43 3.48 -1.82
CA ALA A 19 -14.83 3.68 -2.18
C ALA A 19 -15.74 2.64 -1.54
N SER A 20 -15.32 1.37 -1.49
CA SER A 20 -16.08 0.31 -0.84
C SER A 20 -16.26 0.56 0.66
N ALA A 21 -15.19 0.98 1.34
CA ALA A 21 -15.24 1.32 2.77
C ALA A 21 -16.18 2.50 3.03
N CYS A 22 -16.12 3.54 2.19
CA CYS A 22 -17.03 4.70 2.31
C CYS A 22 -18.48 4.31 2.06
N ILE A 23 -18.78 3.57 0.99
CA ILE A 23 -20.14 3.12 0.67
C ILE A 23 -20.69 2.28 1.83
N TRP A 24 -19.91 1.32 2.32
CA TRP A 24 -20.32 0.48 3.44
C TRP A 24 -20.60 1.30 4.70
N TYR A 25 -19.74 2.24 5.04
CA TYR A 25 -19.88 3.07 6.24
C TYR A 25 -21.15 3.92 6.21
N PHE A 26 -21.49 4.52 5.08
CA PHE A 26 -22.67 5.37 4.95
C PHE A 26 -23.96 4.59 4.69
N GLU A 27 -23.90 3.39 4.11
CA GLU A 27 -25.08 2.59 3.76
C GLU A 27 -25.38 1.46 4.75
N VAL A 28 -24.58 1.26 5.79
CA VAL A 28 -24.76 0.14 6.74
C VAL A 28 -26.15 0.14 7.39
N ASN A 29 -26.75 1.32 7.57
CA ASN A 29 -28.08 1.49 8.15
C ASN A 29 -29.22 1.60 7.10
N SER A 30 -28.91 1.40 5.80
CA SER A 30 -29.92 1.43 4.74
C SER A 30 -30.47 0.03 4.46
N ASP A 31 -31.69 -0.04 3.85
CA ASP A 31 -32.36 -1.29 3.49
C ASP A 31 -31.54 -2.21 2.56
N THR A 32 -30.57 -1.65 1.85
CA THR A 32 -29.66 -2.39 0.97
C THR A 32 -28.60 -3.20 1.72
N GLY A 33 -28.41 -2.95 3.04
CA GLY A 33 -27.56 -3.75 3.93
C GLY A 33 -26.11 -3.97 3.46
N GLY A 34 -25.57 -3.06 2.65
CA GLY A 34 -24.18 -3.16 2.19
C GLY A 34 -23.91 -4.28 1.16
N LYS A 35 -24.92 -4.85 0.52
CA LYS A 35 -24.74 -5.91 -0.49
C LYS A 35 -24.13 -5.36 -1.78
N GLY A 36 -23.15 -6.09 -2.35
CA GLY A 36 -22.56 -5.75 -3.64
C GLY A 36 -21.71 -4.47 -3.66
N VAL A 37 -21.26 -3.98 -2.50
CA VAL A 37 -20.52 -2.72 -2.33
C VAL A 37 -19.26 -2.68 -3.20
N VAL A 38 -18.48 -3.76 -3.22
CA VAL A 38 -17.24 -3.86 -4.01
C VAL A 38 -17.53 -3.78 -5.51
N GLY A 39 -18.58 -4.46 -5.99
CA GLY A 39 -18.98 -4.40 -7.39
C GLY A 39 -19.39 -3.00 -7.83
N ARG A 40 -20.14 -2.27 -6.98
CA ARG A 40 -20.53 -0.86 -7.22
C ARG A 40 -19.33 0.06 -7.22
N ALA A 41 -18.44 -0.08 -6.26
CA ALA A 41 -17.21 0.71 -6.18
C ALA A 41 -16.32 0.49 -7.41
N MET A 42 -16.20 -0.76 -7.87
CA MET A 42 -15.46 -1.12 -9.08
C MET A 42 -16.10 -0.49 -10.33
N TRP A 43 -17.41 -0.61 -10.48
CA TRP A 43 -18.15 0.02 -11.58
C TRP A 43 -17.97 1.54 -11.62
N TRP A 44 -18.07 2.20 -10.47
CA TRP A 44 -17.86 3.66 -10.36
C TRP A 44 -16.42 4.04 -10.72
N GLY A 45 -15.44 3.28 -10.27
CA GLY A 45 -14.03 3.51 -10.61
C GLY A 45 -13.78 3.47 -12.11
N PHE A 46 -14.25 2.44 -12.78
CA PHE A 46 -14.08 2.28 -14.23
C PHE A 46 -14.94 3.23 -15.05
N ARG A 47 -16.17 3.53 -14.62
CA ARG A 47 -17.11 4.32 -15.44
C ARG A 47 -16.94 5.82 -15.27
N TYR A 48 -16.68 6.29 -14.05
CA TYR A 48 -16.72 7.73 -13.73
C TYR A 48 -15.37 8.30 -13.29
N HIS A 49 -14.53 7.52 -12.65
CA HIS A 49 -13.30 8.01 -12.01
C HIS A 49 -12.00 7.50 -12.64
N MET A 50 -12.08 6.75 -13.74
CA MET A 50 -10.91 6.19 -14.43
C MET A 50 -9.87 7.27 -14.80
N GLY A 51 -10.32 8.45 -15.28
CA GLY A 51 -9.45 9.57 -15.62
C GLY A 51 -8.70 10.14 -14.40
N SER A 52 -9.38 10.29 -13.25
CA SER A 52 -8.75 10.77 -12.02
C SER A 52 -7.72 9.79 -11.49
N VAL A 53 -8.02 8.49 -11.55
CA VAL A 53 -7.08 7.43 -11.14
C VAL A 53 -5.89 7.35 -12.09
N ALA A 54 -6.13 7.44 -13.41
CA ALA A 54 -5.07 7.45 -14.41
C ALA A 54 -4.12 8.64 -14.26
N PHE A 55 -4.65 9.82 -13.95
CA PHE A 55 -3.85 11.03 -13.72
C PHE A 55 -2.98 10.91 -12.46
N GLY A 56 -3.53 10.45 -11.34
CA GLY A 56 -2.74 10.22 -10.13
C GLY A 56 -1.66 9.14 -10.30
N ALA A 57 -2.00 8.07 -11.03
CA ALA A 57 -1.04 7.03 -11.42
C ALA A 57 0.08 7.57 -12.32
N PHE A 58 -0.24 8.50 -13.22
CA PHE A 58 0.75 9.18 -14.07
C PHE A 58 1.77 9.97 -13.22
N LEU A 59 1.30 10.74 -12.22
CA LEU A 59 2.20 11.47 -11.31
C LEU A 59 3.16 10.54 -10.57
N ILE A 60 2.65 9.42 -10.05
CA ILE A 60 3.48 8.41 -9.38
C ILE A 60 4.50 7.83 -10.36
N ALA A 61 4.08 7.47 -11.57
CA ALA A 61 4.95 6.89 -12.58
C ALA A 61 6.07 7.84 -13.02
N VAL A 62 5.78 9.14 -13.15
CA VAL A 62 6.80 10.16 -13.44
C VAL A 62 7.84 10.23 -12.33
N CYS A 63 7.42 10.27 -11.06
CA CYS A 63 8.35 10.29 -9.93
C CYS A 63 9.22 9.02 -9.88
N GLN A 64 8.64 7.84 -10.13
CA GLN A 64 9.37 6.57 -10.18
C GLN A 64 10.36 6.53 -11.34
N MET A 65 9.97 7.05 -12.51
CA MET A 65 10.83 7.13 -13.67
C MET A 65 12.02 8.07 -13.43
N LEU A 66 11.77 9.26 -12.85
CA LEU A 66 12.84 10.21 -12.49
C LEU A 66 13.84 9.58 -11.51
N ARG A 67 13.33 8.89 -10.49
CA ARG A 67 14.18 8.19 -9.52
C ARG A 67 14.99 7.07 -10.19
N PHE A 68 14.37 6.29 -11.07
CA PHE A 68 15.04 5.21 -11.81
C PHE A 68 16.17 5.76 -12.72
N LEU A 69 15.88 6.84 -13.48
CA LEU A 69 16.86 7.49 -14.33
C LEU A 69 18.03 8.07 -13.51
N PHE A 70 17.70 8.75 -12.39
CA PHE A 70 18.72 9.29 -11.50
C PHE A 70 19.61 8.19 -10.93
N GLU A 71 19.05 7.08 -10.47
CA GLU A 71 19.82 5.95 -9.94
C GLU A 71 20.70 5.30 -10.99
N TYR A 72 20.22 5.19 -12.23
CA TYR A 72 21.00 4.71 -13.37
C TYR A 72 22.21 5.61 -13.65
N TYR A 73 22.00 6.94 -13.71
CA TYR A 73 23.09 7.89 -13.91
C TYR A 73 24.04 7.95 -12.71
N ARG A 74 23.53 7.87 -11.51
CA ARG A 74 24.32 7.84 -10.29
C ARG A 74 25.31 6.68 -10.30
N ARG A 75 24.88 5.50 -10.69
CA ARG A 75 25.76 4.32 -10.80
C ARG A 75 26.87 4.51 -11.84
N LYS A 76 26.56 5.12 -12.97
CA LYS A 76 27.58 5.46 -13.98
C LYS A 76 28.58 6.51 -13.49
N ILE A 77 28.11 7.54 -12.78
CA ILE A 77 28.97 8.62 -12.28
C ILE A 77 29.81 8.15 -11.10
N GLN A 78 29.34 7.24 -10.25
CA GLN A 78 30.11 6.69 -9.13
C GLN A 78 31.39 5.97 -9.56
N CYS A 79 31.49 5.55 -10.81
CA CYS A 79 32.70 4.99 -11.37
C CYS A 79 33.78 6.06 -11.73
N LEU A 80 33.43 7.35 -11.80
CA LEU A 80 34.30 8.42 -12.29
C LEU A 80 34.91 9.37 -11.25
N PRO A 81 34.25 9.85 -10.17
CA PRO A 81 34.88 10.90 -9.36
C PRO A 81 35.42 10.40 -8.02
N LYS A 82 36.67 10.76 -7.75
CA LYS A 82 37.32 10.65 -6.44
C LYS A 82 36.88 11.77 -5.44
N ASN A 83 36.05 12.72 -5.86
CA ASN A 83 35.67 13.87 -5.04
C ASN A 83 34.54 13.52 -4.04
N PRO A 84 34.79 13.63 -2.71
CA PRO A 84 33.80 13.32 -1.68
C PRO A 84 32.57 14.23 -1.72
N VAL A 85 32.73 15.49 -2.16
CA VAL A 85 31.64 16.47 -2.29
C VAL A 85 30.59 16.03 -3.30
N VAL A 86 31.03 15.56 -4.46
CA VAL A 86 30.11 15.06 -5.51
C VAL A 86 29.33 13.84 -5.01
N LYS A 87 29.99 12.94 -4.26
CA LYS A 87 29.34 11.77 -3.68
C LYS A 87 28.26 12.16 -2.65
N CYS A 88 28.54 13.17 -1.82
CA CYS A 88 27.58 13.69 -0.85
C CYS A 88 26.37 14.34 -1.57
N LEU A 89 26.59 15.14 -2.60
CA LEU A 89 25.54 15.77 -3.40
C LEU A 89 24.63 14.74 -4.08
N LEU A 90 25.23 13.69 -4.65
CA LEU A 90 24.47 12.61 -5.28
C LEU A 90 23.63 11.82 -4.26
N CYS A 91 24.14 11.63 -3.05
CA CYS A 91 23.40 10.97 -1.97
C CYS A 91 22.21 11.84 -1.52
N TYR A 92 22.41 13.14 -1.38
CA TYR A 92 21.38 14.11 -1.00
C TYR A 92 20.26 14.18 -2.04
N THR A 93 20.59 14.29 -3.32
CA THR A 93 19.60 14.29 -4.41
C THR A 93 18.83 12.97 -4.50
N ALA A 94 19.49 11.82 -4.27
CA ALA A 94 18.80 10.53 -4.20
C ALA A 94 17.76 10.48 -3.07
N TYR A 95 18.13 11.03 -1.90
CA TYR A 95 17.23 11.13 -0.76
C TYR A 95 16.03 12.05 -1.05
N LEU A 96 16.26 13.21 -1.66
CA LEU A 96 15.18 14.13 -2.05
C LEU A 96 14.19 13.49 -3.03
N LEU A 97 14.69 12.78 -4.06
CA LEU A 97 13.82 12.08 -5.01
C LEU A 97 13.02 10.95 -4.34
N TRP A 98 13.63 10.22 -3.41
CA TRP A 98 12.93 9.22 -2.61
C TRP A 98 11.83 9.83 -1.74
N LEU A 99 12.13 10.95 -1.08
CA LEU A 99 11.16 11.67 -0.26
C LEU A 99 9.99 12.20 -1.11
N LEU A 100 10.29 12.79 -2.27
CA LEU A 100 9.30 13.28 -3.21
C LEU A 100 8.37 12.15 -3.68
N GLU A 101 8.91 11.00 -4.04
CA GLU A 101 8.11 9.82 -4.41
C GLU A 101 7.18 9.38 -3.27
N LYS A 102 7.67 9.38 -2.02
CA LYS A 102 6.86 9.04 -0.84
C LYS A 102 5.73 10.06 -0.61
N CYS A 103 6.04 11.34 -0.72
CA CYS A 103 5.04 12.41 -0.59
C CYS A 103 3.96 12.32 -1.68
N VAL A 104 4.34 12.11 -2.93
CA VAL A 104 3.38 11.98 -4.04
C VAL A 104 2.50 10.75 -3.86
N LYS A 105 3.05 9.60 -3.47
CA LYS A 105 2.26 8.40 -3.17
C LYS A 105 1.28 8.62 -2.02
N PHE A 106 1.70 9.30 -0.96
CA PHE A 106 0.85 9.60 0.19
C PHE A 106 -0.30 10.54 -0.19
N ILE A 107 -0.02 11.63 -0.89
CA ILE A 107 -1.04 12.58 -1.35
C ILE A 107 -2.00 11.90 -2.32
N THR A 108 -1.50 11.13 -3.29
CA THR A 108 -2.32 10.45 -4.29
C THR A 108 -3.26 9.42 -3.66
N LYS A 109 -2.78 8.64 -2.67
CA LYS A 109 -3.61 7.70 -1.93
C LYS A 109 -4.81 8.39 -1.27
N ASN A 110 -4.55 9.47 -0.53
CA ASN A 110 -5.60 10.22 0.15
C ASN A 110 -6.51 10.99 -0.83
N ALA A 111 -5.96 11.44 -1.96
CA ALA A 111 -6.74 12.04 -3.03
C ALA A 111 -7.76 11.05 -3.64
N TYR A 112 -7.40 9.78 -3.83
CA TYR A 112 -8.33 8.77 -4.34
C TYR A 112 -9.51 8.54 -3.41
N ILE A 113 -9.29 8.55 -2.09
CA ILE A 113 -10.34 8.48 -1.09
C ILE A 113 -11.27 9.69 -1.21
N GLN A 114 -10.68 10.87 -1.33
CA GLN A 114 -11.45 12.12 -1.45
C GLN A 114 -12.21 12.22 -2.79
N VAL A 115 -11.68 11.67 -3.89
CA VAL A 115 -12.39 11.54 -5.16
C VAL A 115 -13.63 10.65 -5.00
N ALA A 116 -13.49 9.54 -4.27
CA ALA A 116 -14.60 8.62 -4.01
C ALA A 116 -15.69 9.26 -3.13
N LEU A 117 -15.30 10.06 -2.12
CA LEU A 117 -16.24 10.71 -1.19
C LEU A 117 -16.95 11.92 -1.80
N ALA A 118 -16.19 12.82 -2.41
CA ALA A 118 -16.69 14.14 -2.82
C ALA A 118 -17.02 14.23 -4.32
N ASN A 119 -16.80 13.18 -5.10
CA ASN A 119 -17.03 13.15 -6.56
C ASN A 119 -16.40 14.36 -7.29
N THR A 120 -15.17 14.71 -6.90
CA THR A 120 -14.43 15.85 -7.47
C THR A 120 -13.24 15.37 -8.30
N PHE A 121 -12.68 16.29 -9.16
CA PHE A 121 -11.47 15.92 -9.94
C PHE A 121 -10.26 15.80 -9.03
N PHE A 122 -9.29 15.02 -9.47
CA PHE A 122 -8.09 14.65 -8.72
C PHE A 122 -7.36 15.83 -8.05
N CYS A 123 -7.09 16.93 -8.76
CA CYS A 123 -6.34 18.06 -8.20
C CYS A 123 -7.07 18.71 -7.02
N LYS A 124 -8.40 18.91 -7.12
CA LYS A 124 -9.21 19.45 -6.05
C LYS A 124 -9.31 18.49 -4.88
N ALA A 125 -9.47 17.20 -5.17
CA ALA A 125 -9.48 16.15 -4.17
C ALA A 125 -8.14 16.07 -3.42
N ALA A 126 -7.02 16.13 -4.12
CA ALA A 126 -5.68 16.13 -3.53
C ALA A 126 -5.45 17.33 -2.59
N TRP A 127 -5.88 18.53 -3.00
CA TRP A 127 -5.79 19.72 -2.17
C TRP A 127 -6.66 19.60 -0.91
N ASN A 128 -7.90 19.17 -1.07
CA ASN A 128 -8.83 19.00 0.05
C ASN A 128 -8.31 17.93 1.03
N ALA A 129 -7.84 16.79 0.54
CA ALA A 129 -7.25 15.75 1.38
C ALA A 129 -6.03 16.26 2.14
N PHE A 130 -5.14 16.99 1.48
CA PHE A 130 -3.96 17.59 2.09
C PHE A 130 -4.35 18.61 3.18
N ALA A 131 -5.30 19.50 2.89
CA ALA A 131 -5.79 20.48 3.87
C ALA A 131 -6.42 19.80 5.10
N LEU A 132 -7.25 18.76 4.91
CA LEU A 132 -7.85 18.00 6.01
C LEU A 132 -6.81 17.33 6.89
N ILE A 133 -5.79 16.72 6.28
CA ILE A 133 -4.69 16.09 7.03
C ILE A 133 -3.91 17.13 7.82
N LEU A 134 -3.59 18.29 7.22
CA LEU A 134 -2.88 19.36 7.91
C LEU A 134 -3.67 19.93 9.09
N MET A 135 -4.98 20.11 8.94
CA MET A 135 -5.85 20.59 10.02
C MET A 135 -5.94 19.60 11.19
N ASN A 136 -5.77 18.31 10.94
CA ASN A 136 -5.97 17.24 11.92
C ASN A 136 -4.73 16.33 12.07
N VAL A 137 -3.52 16.89 11.87
CA VAL A 137 -2.25 16.11 11.88
C VAL A 137 -2.11 15.22 13.11
N ALA A 138 -2.38 15.76 14.29
CA ALA A 138 -2.23 15.01 15.53
C ALA A 138 -3.20 13.82 15.59
N ARG A 139 -4.48 14.05 15.28
CA ARG A 139 -5.51 13.00 15.28
C ARG A 139 -5.22 11.93 14.23
N PHE A 140 -4.92 12.36 13.00
CA PHE A 140 -4.58 11.45 11.90
C PHE A 140 -3.32 10.62 12.21
N GLY A 141 -2.27 11.28 12.74
CA GLY A 141 -1.02 10.62 13.10
C GLY A 141 -1.20 9.55 14.18
N TRP A 142 -1.94 9.86 15.25
CA TRP A 142 -2.22 8.90 16.32
C TRP A 142 -2.99 7.67 15.82
N LEU A 143 -4.08 7.88 15.08
CA LEU A 143 -4.92 6.80 14.58
C LEU A 143 -4.20 5.94 13.55
N HIS A 144 -3.43 6.55 12.65
CA HIS A 144 -2.59 5.84 11.69
C HIS A 144 -1.49 5.00 12.39
N THR A 145 -0.88 5.53 13.46
CA THR A 145 0.13 4.81 14.24
C THR A 145 -0.46 3.61 14.95
N ILE A 146 -1.61 3.77 15.62
CA ILE A 146 -2.31 2.66 16.29
C ILE A 146 -2.72 1.59 15.26
N GLY A 147 -3.30 1.99 14.12
CA GLY A 147 -3.65 1.08 13.04
C GLY A 147 -2.44 0.31 12.48
N SER A 148 -1.30 0.98 12.35
CA SER A 148 -0.04 0.36 11.92
C SER A 148 0.48 -0.67 12.92
N ILE A 149 0.45 -0.36 14.23
CA ILE A 149 0.85 -1.29 15.28
C ILE A 149 -0.04 -2.53 15.29
N LEU A 150 -1.36 -2.33 15.23
CA LEU A 150 -2.33 -3.44 15.18
C LEU A 150 -2.12 -4.32 13.93
N ASN A 151 -1.83 -3.70 12.79
CA ASN A 151 -1.55 -4.40 11.55
C ASN A 151 -0.28 -5.28 11.67
N TRP A 152 0.83 -4.72 12.18
CA TRP A 152 2.06 -5.48 12.41
C TRP A 152 1.87 -6.62 13.40
N PHE A 153 1.17 -6.35 14.50
CA PHE A 153 0.85 -7.38 15.51
C PHE A 153 0.02 -8.51 14.88
N GLY A 154 -1.00 -8.18 14.09
CA GLY A 154 -1.82 -9.16 13.38
C GLY A 154 -1.02 -10.02 12.41
N VAL A 155 -0.12 -9.41 11.63
CA VAL A 155 0.77 -10.16 10.72
C VAL A 155 1.66 -11.14 11.48
N CYS A 156 2.34 -10.68 12.53
CA CYS A 156 3.25 -11.52 13.32
C CYS A 156 2.50 -12.66 14.03
N LEU A 157 1.33 -12.36 14.58
CA LEU A 157 0.51 -13.33 15.29
C LEU A 157 0.05 -14.46 14.36
N VAL A 158 -0.57 -14.12 13.23
CA VAL A 158 -1.10 -15.13 12.29
C VAL A 158 0.02 -15.91 11.62
N ALA A 159 1.09 -15.26 11.16
CA ALA A 159 2.24 -15.95 10.55
C ALA A 159 2.95 -16.86 11.57
N GLY A 160 3.09 -16.41 12.82
CA GLY A 160 3.67 -17.19 13.90
C GLY A 160 2.84 -18.44 14.25
N LEU A 161 1.51 -18.27 14.39
CA LEU A 161 0.61 -19.39 14.67
C LEU A 161 0.62 -20.44 13.55
N ASN A 162 0.60 -20.00 12.28
CA ASN A 162 0.67 -20.93 11.15
C ASN A 162 2.01 -21.70 11.12
N GLY A 163 3.13 -21.01 11.36
CA GLY A 163 4.43 -21.66 11.42
C GLY A 163 4.58 -22.63 12.58
N PHE A 164 4.07 -22.25 13.76
CA PHE A 164 4.06 -23.11 14.93
C PHE A 164 3.18 -24.36 14.71
N GLY A 165 1.98 -24.16 14.13
CA GLY A 165 1.09 -25.26 13.76
C GLY A 165 1.73 -26.20 12.73
N ALA A 166 2.40 -25.66 11.71
CA ALA A 166 3.14 -26.46 10.75
C ALA A 166 4.27 -27.28 11.40
N TYR A 167 5.03 -26.66 12.31
CA TYR A 167 6.11 -27.35 13.04
C TYR A 167 5.56 -28.50 13.89
N ILE A 168 4.46 -28.27 14.63
CA ILE A 168 3.79 -29.34 15.43
C ILE A 168 3.28 -30.46 14.52
N ALA A 169 2.66 -30.11 13.39
CA ALA A 169 2.16 -31.13 12.46
C ALA A 169 3.29 -32.01 11.91
N LEU A 170 4.41 -31.38 11.52
CA LEU A 170 5.57 -32.11 10.99
C LEU A 170 6.29 -32.97 12.02
N THR A 171 6.20 -32.62 13.31
CA THR A 171 6.85 -33.39 14.39
C THR A 171 5.97 -34.49 15.00
N ASN A 172 4.64 -34.37 14.95
CA ASN A 172 3.72 -35.28 15.61
C ASN A 172 3.01 -36.26 14.68
N ILE A 173 2.89 -35.93 13.37
CA ILE A 173 2.23 -36.80 12.40
C ILE A 173 3.25 -37.80 11.84
N ASP A 174 3.02 -39.10 12.03
CA ASP A 174 3.98 -40.16 11.67
C ASP A 174 4.28 -40.21 10.15
N GLU A 175 3.31 -39.92 9.30
CA GLU A 175 3.51 -39.86 7.84
C GLU A 175 4.55 -38.79 7.41
N PHE A 176 4.64 -37.68 8.13
CA PHE A 176 5.61 -36.64 7.84
C PHE A 176 6.97 -36.86 8.48
N LYS A 177 7.03 -37.56 9.63
CA LYS A 177 8.30 -37.90 10.30
C LYS A 177 9.21 -38.78 9.45
N GLU A 178 8.64 -39.70 8.68
CA GLU A 178 9.42 -40.62 7.83
C GLU A 178 9.95 -39.90 6.57
N THR A 179 9.23 -38.87 6.12
CA THR A 179 9.55 -38.19 4.85
C THR A 179 10.45 -36.98 5.04
N VAL A 180 10.38 -36.28 6.19
CA VAL A 180 11.05 -34.98 6.42
C VAL A 180 12.15 -35.11 7.45
N THR A 181 13.41 -35.13 7.00
CA THR A 181 14.59 -35.25 7.88
C THR A 181 14.78 -33.99 8.78
N GLN A 182 14.37 -32.81 8.35
CA GLN A 182 14.49 -31.55 9.13
C GLN A 182 13.17 -30.76 9.07
N PRO A 183 12.33 -30.78 10.11
CA PRO A 183 11.03 -30.11 10.12
C PRO A 183 11.12 -28.57 10.16
N PHE A 184 12.29 -28.02 10.50
CA PHE A 184 12.52 -26.57 10.60
C PHE A 184 12.42 -25.85 9.26
N ILE A 185 12.98 -26.41 8.18
CA ILE A 185 13.01 -25.79 6.86
C ILE A 185 11.59 -25.59 6.28
N PRO A 186 10.72 -26.61 6.20
CA PRO A 186 9.37 -26.42 5.73
C PRO A 186 8.53 -25.49 6.64
N ALA A 187 8.73 -25.51 7.94
CA ALA A 187 8.06 -24.59 8.86
C ALA A 187 8.41 -23.12 8.56
N VAL A 188 9.68 -22.81 8.28
CA VAL A 188 10.10 -21.46 7.87
C VAL A 188 9.46 -21.04 6.53
N ILE A 189 9.36 -21.94 5.57
CA ILE A 189 8.68 -21.68 4.29
C ILE A 189 7.21 -21.32 4.53
N VAL A 190 6.52 -22.07 5.40
CA VAL A 190 5.11 -21.79 5.76
C VAL A 190 4.99 -20.41 6.42
N ILE A 191 5.90 -20.01 7.32
CA ILE A 191 5.92 -18.68 7.94
C ILE A 191 6.05 -17.60 6.87
N LEU A 192 6.98 -17.74 5.94
CA LEU A 192 7.21 -16.75 4.87
C LEU A 192 6.00 -16.62 3.95
N MET A 193 5.41 -17.73 3.53
CA MET A 193 4.21 -17.73 2.71
C MET A 193 3.03 -17.11 3.44
N SER A 194 2.80 -17.48 4.70
CA SER A 194 1.76 -16.90 5.55
C SER A 194 1.96 -15.40 5.75
N PHE A 195 3.20 -14.95 5.99
CA PHE A 195 3.53 -13.54 6.13
C PHE A 195 3.11 -12.73 4.89
N VAL A 196 3.41 -13.21 3.69
CA VAL A 196 3.04 -12.52 2.44
C VAL A 196 1.52 -12.44 2.28
N ILE A 197 0.83 -13.56 2.50
CA ILE A 197 -0.63 -13.65 2.35
C ILE A 197 -1.33 -12.74 3.37
N VAL A 198 -0.98 -12.85 4.65
CA VAL A 198 -1.60 -12.06 5.72
C VAL A 198 -1.33 -10.57 5.52
N LYS A 199 -0.11 -10.19 5.09
CA LYS A 199 0.22 -8.80 4.80
C LYS A 199 -0.63 -8.22 3.66
N ALA A 200 -0.94 -9.01 2.63
CA ALA A 200 -1.84 -8.60 1.56
C ALA A 200 -3.27 -8.33 2.09
N PHE A 201 -3.83 -9.23 2.91
CA PHE A 201 -5.16 -9.04 3.50
C PHE A 201 -5.20 -7.85 4.47
N LEU A 202 -4.22 -7.71 5.35
CA LEU A 202 -4.18 -6.61 6.31
C LEU A 202 -3.87 -5.25 5.66
N SER A 203 -3.30 -5.22 4.46
CA SER A 203 -3.17 -3.97 3.70
C SER A 203 -4.54 -3.40 3.31
N ILE A 204 -5.52 -4.26 2.97
CA ILE A 204 -6.89 -3.86 2.67
C ILE A 204 -7.52 -3.20 3.90
N PHE A 205 -7.32 -3.78 5.08
CA PHE A 205 -7.79 -3.21 6.35
C PHE A 205 -7.17 -1.82 6.61
N SER A 206 -5.85 -1.67 6.42
CA SER A 206 -5.19 -0.36 6.55
C SER A 206 -5.76 0.69 5.60
N TYR A 207 -6.02 0.34 4.33
CA TYR A 207 -6.62 1.28 3.38
C TYR A 207 -8.06 1.64 3.75
N SER A 208 -8.83 0.69 4.27
CA SER A 208 -10.19 0.94 4.74
C SER A 208 -10.23 1.86 5.96
N LEU A 209 -9.30 1.69 6.91
CA LEU A 209 -9.14 2.60 8.06
C LEU A 209 -8.81 4.02 7.61
N ASP A 210 -7.86 4.19 6.68
CA ASP A 210 -7.49 5.51 6.16
C ASP A 210 -8.66 6.19 5.43
N ALA A 211 -9.60 5.41 4.88
CA ALA A 211 -10.80 5.95 4.21
C ALA A 211 -11.89 6.40 5.18
N ILE A 212 -11.96 5.81 6.37
CA ILE A 212 -12.95 6.15 7.41
C ILE A 212 -12.46 7.29 8.31
N LEU A 213 -11.15 7.48 8.44
CA LEU A 213 -10.50 8.56 9.18
C LEU A 213 -10.61 9.91 8.50
#